data_08acf2d35f91155856d135560422001b
#
_entry.id   08acf2d35f91155856d135560422001b
#
_cell.length_a   1.000
_cell.length_b   1.000
_cell.length_c   1.000
_cell.angle_alpha   90.00
_cell.angle_beta   90.00
_cell.angle_gamma   90.00
#
_symmetry.space_group_name_H-M   'P 1'
#
loop_
_entity.id
_entity.type
_entity.pdbx_description
1 polymer ?
#
loop_
_entity_poly.entity_id
_entity_poly.type
_entity_poly.pdbx_seq_one_letter_code
_entity_poly.pdbx_strand_id
1 'polypeptide(L)'
;MTIVFEHQRPSGRRLAALAAAVFMAFAVPAAPASAQDGGTTVAIVNGEPITEADVALAAAEFGDQLNQIAPASRRAALVDLLINIRLAGKAAEAAGIDKEAPVVDRLALVRERTLYTEYLRKQFAAAVTEDAARKLFDAEMAKFVPGDQVRASHILVKTEDEAKAIIAELDKGGDFAAIAKEKSLDPGSGARGGDLGFFGRGAMVKPFEDAAFSTPVGSYTKTPIKSDFGWHVIKVEEARKEPTPTFESQAQRIQQELIRQTFETAIEALRAAATIEIVPPPAPPPAPAPAPAPADTPPADTPPAQ
;
A
#
# COMPACT_ATOMS: atom_id res chain seq x y z
N MET A 1 34.91 4.47 7.92
CA MET A 1 34.97 5.53 6.88
C MET A 1 33.66 6.29 6.98
N THR A 2 33.70 7.37 7.78
CA THR A 2 32.53 8.16 8.15
C THR A 2 32.30 9.19 7.04
N ILE A 3 31.17 9.14 6.36
CA ILE A 3 30.80 10.16 5.35
C ILE A 3 29.99 11.22 6.06
N VAL A 4 30.65 12.36 6.33
CA VAL A 4 30.01 13.59 6.86
C VAL A 4 29.58 14.42 5.65
N PHE A 5 28.30 14.61 5.44
CA PHE A 5 27.78 15.61 4.51
C PHE A 5 27.64 16.95 5.23
N GLU A 6 28.56 17.84 4.96
CA GLU A 6 28.56 19.22 5.43
C GLU A 6 27.69 20.07 4.51
N HIS A 7 26.53 20.53 5.01
CA HIS A 7 25.71 21.51 4.31
C HIS A 7 26.03 22.91 4.82
N GLN A 8 26.55 23.74 3.92
CA GLN A 8 26.86 25.15 4.12
C GLN A 8 25.60 25.95 4.50
N ARG A 9 25.73 26.75 5.58
CA ARG A 9 24.73 27.71 6.03
C ARG A 9 24.96 29.06 5.34
N PRO A 10 23.92 29.79 4.92
CA PRO A 10 24.02 31.22 4.64
C PRO A 10 23.90 32.00 5.93
N SER A 11 24.82 32.93 6.09
CA SER A 11 24.93 33.92 7.17
C SER A 11 23.84 35.01 7.04
N GLY A 12 23.11 35.27 8.11
CA GLY A 12 22.19 36.40 8.23
C GLY A 12 22.10 36.90 9.70
N ARG A 13 22.57 38.11 9.91
CA ARG A 13 22.89 38.83 11.15
C ARG A 13 21.66 39.33 11.91
N ARG A 14 21.82 39.33 13.29
CA ARG A 14 21.33 40.33 14.32
C ARG A 14 19.82 40.24 14.64
N LEU A 15 19.42 40.15 15.93
CA LEU A 15 19.55 41.15 16.99
C LEU A 15 19.31 40.52 18.37
N ALA A 16 20.17 40.87 19.32
CA ALA A 16 19.99 40.60 20.74
C ALA A 16 18.97 41.57 21.34
N ALA A 17 18.06 41.06 22.16
CA ALA A 17 17.34 41.87 23.15
C ALA A 17 17.28 41.08 24.45
N LEU A 18 18.07 41.52 25.45
CA LEU A 18 17.94 41.14 26.85
C LEU A 18 16.58 41.63 27.38
N ALA A 19 15.78 40.72 27.95
CA ALA A 19 14.75 41.09 28.90
C ALA A 19 14.90 40.23 30.16
N ALA A 20 15.45 40.81 31.21
CA ALA A 20 15.45 40.24 32.55
C ALA A 20 14.01 40.24 33.08
N ALA A 21 13.40 39.10 33.31
CA ALA A 21 12.15 38.97 34.03
C ALA A 21 12.41 38.32 35.40
N VAL A 22 12.12 39.05 36.42
CA VAL A 22 12.13 38.69 37.84
C VAL A 22 11.12 37.55 38.07
N PHE A 23 11.59 36.35 38.46
CA PHE A 23 10.73 35.27 38.92
C PHE A 23 10.25 35.54 40.35
N MET A 24 9.04 36.07 40.50
CA MET A 24 8.28 35.95 41.74
C MET A 24 7.68 34.56 41.81
N ALA A 25 8.17 33.73 42.74
CA ALA A 25 7.58 32.45 43.05
C ALA A 25 6.23 32.66 43.73
N PHE A 26 5.15 32.57 42.97
CA PHE A 26 3.83 32.35 43.56
C PHE A 26 3.67 30.86 43.77
N ALA A 27 3.63 30.42 45.02
CA ALA A 27 3.17 29.12 45.42
C ALA A 27 1.67 29.01 45.03
N VAL A 28 1.39 28.41 43.88
CA VAL A 28 0.04 28.00 43.50
C VAL A 28 -0.30 26.75 44.33
N PRO A 29 -1.34 26.78 45.18
CA PRO A 29 -1.80 25.57 45.83
C PRO A 29 -2.15 24.55 44.72
N ALA A 30 -1.63 23.33 44.83
CA ALA A 30 -2.01 22.23 43.94
C ALA A 30 -3.53 22.03 44.10
N ALA A 31 -4.28 22.54 43.14
CA ALA A 31 -5.67 22.15 42.98
C ALA A 31 -5.68 20.65 42.74
N PRO A 32 -6.60 19.88 43.38
CA PRO A 32 -6.78 18.49 43.04
C PRO A 32 -6.96 18.39 41.52
N ALA A 33 -6.20 17.56 40.86
CA ALA A 33 -6.34 17.32 39.44
C ALA A 33 -7.82 17.04 39.16
N SER A 34 -8.48 18.04 38.60
CA SER A 34 -9.87 17.93 38.15
C SER A 34 -9.88 16.73 37.21
N ALA A 35 -10.70 15.74 37.54
CA ALA A 35 -11.04 14.67 36.63
C ALA A 35 -11.35 15.31 35.26
N GLN A 36 -10.45 15.12 34.29
CA GLN A 36 -10.77 15.39 32.91
C GLN A 36 -12.05 14.62 32.62
N ASP A 37 -12.99 15.25 31.91
CA ASP A 37 -14.27 14.70 31.47
C ASP A 37 -14.10 13.29 30.86
N GLY A 38 -13.85 12.33 31.70
CA GLY A 38 -13.72 10.94 31.34
C GLY A 38 -15.11 10.31 31.35
N GLY A 39 -15.91 10.51 30.35
CA GLY A 39 -17.15 9.80 30.04
C GLY A 39 -17.88 9.08 31.18
N THR A 40 -19.05 8.51 30.91
CA THR A 40 -19.82 7.73 31.90
C THR A 40 -18.98 6.59 32.47
N THR A 41 -18.84 6.53 33.80
CA THR A 41 -18.14 5.46 34.52
C THR A 41 -18.93 4.15 34.39
N VAL A 42 -18.27 3.07 34.03
CA VAL A 42 -18.88 1.73 33.85
C VAL A 42 -18.46 0.76 34.94
N ALA A 43 -17.30 0.94 35.58
CA ALA A 43 -16.81 0.19 36.72
C ALA A 43 -15.81 1.06 37.52
N ILE A 44 -15.54 0.65 38.78
CA ILE A 44 -14.52 1.25 39.64
C ILE A 44 -13.63 0.13 40.17
N VAL A 45 -12.31 0.26 39.95
CA VAL A 45 -11.32 -0.73 40.41
C VAL A 45 -10.32 -0.01 41.31
N ASN A 46 -10.27 -0.39 42.60
CA ASN A 46 -9.42 0.23 43.62
C ASN A 46 -9.55 1.75 43.68
N GLY A 47 -10.77 2.28 43.47
CA GLY A 47 -11.04 3.72 43.48
C GLY A 47 -10.79 4.43 42.14
N GLU A 48 -10.22 3.78 41.13
CA GLU A 48 -9.99 4.33 39.77
C GLU A 48 -11.16 3.92 38.85
N PRO A 49 -11.78 4.87 38.13
CA PRO A 49 -12.88 4.58 37.22
C PRO A 49 -12.39 3.89 35.93
N ILE A 50 -13.20 2.99 35.41
CA ILE A 50 -13.20 2.53 34.02
C ILE A 50 -14.38 3.25 33.34
N THR A 51 -14.14 3.87 32.20
CA THR A 51 -15.12 4.72 31.51
C THR A 51 -15.61 4.08 30.22
N GLU A 52 -16.69 4.62 29.60
CA GLU A 52 -17.11 4.24 28.24
C GLU A 52 -16.01 4.52 27.20
N ALA A 53 -15.18 5.51 27.41
CA ALA A 53 -14.04 5.77 26.53
C ALA A 53 -13.02 4.62 26.58
N ASP A 54 -12.74 4.08 27.78
CA ASP A 54 -11.87 2.90 27.92
C ASP A 54 -12.48 1.67 27.23
N VAL A 55 -13.80 1.49 27.33
CA VAL A 55 -14.51 0.40 26.63
C VAL A 55 -14.42 0.56 25.12
N ALA A 56 -14.56 1.78 24.62
CA ALA A 56 -14.43 2.05 23.18
C ALA A 56 -13.00 1.80 22.66
N LEU A 57 -11.97 2.18 23.42
CA LEU A 57 -10.57 1.86 23.11
C LEU A 57 -10.33 0.36 23.10
N ALA A 58 -10.80 -0.35 24.13
CA ALA A 58 -10.69 -1.81 24.20
C ALA A 58 -11.44 -2.51 23.06
N ALA A 59 -12.60 -1.99 22.65
CA ALA A 59 -13.34 -2.51 21.50
C ALA A 59 -12.56 -2.34 20.19
N ALA A 60 -11.84 -1.24 20.01
CA ALA A 60 -11.01 -1.02 18.84
C ALA A 60 -9.77 -1.93 18.82
N GLU A 61 -9.19 -2.25 19.99
CA GLU A 61 -7.98 -3.08 20.08
C GLU A 61 -8.29 -4.59 20.09
N PHE A 62 -9.34 -5.01 20.80
CA PHE A 62 -9.66 -6.42 21.04
C PHE A 62 -10.93 -6.89 20.32
N GLY A 63 -11.58 -6.03 19.52
CA GLY A 63 -12.88 -6.31 18.92
C GLY A 63 -12.92 -7.58 18.08
N ASP A 64 -11.86 -7.86 17.32
CA ASP A 64 -11.76 -9.07 16.51
C ASP A 64 -11.73 -10.36 17.33
N GLN A 65 -11.14 -10.33 18.54
CA GLN A 65 -11.11 -11.46 19.46
C GLN A 65 -12.49 -11.75 20.06
N LEU A 66 -13.38 -10.74 20.05
CA LEU A 66 -14.74 -10.86 20.56
C LEU A 66 -15.76 -11.36 19.53
N ASN A 67 -15.33 -11.65 18.31
CA ASN A 67 -16.24 -12.14 17.25
C ASN A 67 -16.91 -13.47 17.61
N GLN A 68 -16.29 -14.27 18.51
CA GLN A 68 -16.85 -15.51 19.06
C GLN A 68 -17.90 -15.28 20.16
N ILE A 69 -18.05 -14.04 20.67
CA ILE A 69 -18.97 -13.68 21.74
C ILE A 69 -20.24 -13.08 21.14
N ALA A 70 -21.40 -13.49 21.64
CA ALA A 70 -22.68 -12.94 21.23
C ALA A 70 -22.69 -11.40 21.38
N PRO A 71 -23.20 -10.63 20.39
CA PRO A 71 -23.12 -9.17 20.38
C PRO A 71 -23.62 -8.50 21.67
N ALA A 72 -24.69 -9.01 22.24
CA ALA A 72 -25.26 -8.48 23.50
C ALA A 72 -24.32 -8.63 24.71
N SER A 73 -23.38 -9.60 24.68
CA SER A 73 -22.44 -9.88 25.80
C SER A 73 -21.06 -9.24 25.58
N ARG A 74 -20.77 -8.70 24.39
CA ARG A 74 -19.44 -8.15 24.08
C ARG A 74 -19.05 -7.00 24.99
N ARG A 75 -19.96 -6.09 25.28
CA ARG A 75 -19.70 -4.96 26.19
C ARG A 75 -19.34 -5.43 27.59
N ALA A 76 -20.07 -6.39 28.15
CA ALA A 76 -19.76 -6.95 29.46
C ALA A 76 -18.41 -7.64 29.48
N ALA A 77 -18.07 -8.41 28.44
CA ALA A 77 -16.76 -9.05 28.30
C ALA A 77 -15.60 -8.04 28.21
N LEU A 78 -15.81 -6.90 27.54
CA LEU A 78 -14.81 -5.81 27.49
C LEU A 78 -14.61 -5.18 28.87
N VAL A 79 -15.68 -4.93 29.63
CA VAL A 79 -15.57 -4.39 30.98
C VAL A 79 -14.80 -5.35 31.88
N ASP A 80 -15.10 -6.65 31.85
CA ASP A 80 -14.38 -7.68 32.62
C ASP A 80 -12.90 -7.74 32.20
N LEU A 81 -12.62 -7.68 30.91
CA LEU A 81 -11.25 -7.63 30.40
C LEU A 81 -10.48 -6.41 30.93
N LEU A 82 -11.09 -5.23 30.89
CA LEU A 82 -10.50 -4.00 31.41
C LEU A 82 -10.24 -4.06 32.90
N ILE A 83 -11.17 -4.65 33.70
CA ILE A 83 -10.98 -4.89 35.11
C ILE A 83 -9.75 -5.77 35.35
N ASN A 84 -9.63 -6.87 34.60
CA ASN A 84 -8.49 -7.79 34.73
C ASN A 84 -7.17 -7.13 34.34
N ILE A 85 -7.15 -6.35 33.22
CA ILE A 85 -5.99 -5.59 32.80
C ILE A 85 -5.57 -4.59 33.89
N ARG A 86 -6.52 -3.86 34.49
CA ARG A 86 -6.24 -2.87 35.54
C ARG A 86 -5.68 -3.54 36.80
N LEU A 87 -6.27 -4.66 37.23
CA LEU A 87 -5.81 -5.40 38.40
C LEU A 87 -4.41 -5.98 38.19
N ALA A 88 -4.18 -6.63 37.06
CA ALA A 88 -2.87 -7.23 36.75
C ALA A 88 -1.79 -6.14 36.56
N GLY A 89 -2.12 -5.03 35.91
CA GLY A 89 -1.23 -3.89 35.76
C GLY A 89 -0.79 -3.32 37.09
N LYS A 90 -1.72 -3.08 38.03
CA LYS A 90 -1.39 -2.60 39.38
C LYS A 90 -0.55 -3.60 40.17
N ALA A 91 -0.80 -4.91 40.04
CA ALA A 91 0.04 -5.93 40.65
C ALA A 91 1.47 -5.94 40.07
N ALA A 92 1.61 -5.76 38.77
CA ALA A 92 2.90 -5.65 38.10
C ALA A 92 3.68 -4.40 38.55
N GLU A 93 3.02 -3.24 38.66
CA GLU A 93 3.62 -2.01 39.20
C GLU A 93 4.12 -2.23 40.64
N ALA A 94 3.29 -2.87 41.50
CA ALA A 94 3.66 -3.16 42.88
C ALA A 94 4.84 -4.15 42.98
N ALA A 95 4.99 -5.04 42.02
CA ALA A 95 6.11 -5.96 41.89
C ALA A 95 7.36 -5.34 41.25
N GLY A 96 7.28 -4.10 40.75
CA GLY A 96 8.38 -3.39 40.09
C GLY A 96 8.66 -3.83 38.65
N ILE A 97 7.76 -4.63 38.05
CA ILE A 97 7.90 -5.13 36.65
C ILE A 97 7.95 -3.97 35.64
N ASP A 98 7.24 -2.89 35.92
CA ASP A 98 7.24 -1.65 35.13
C ASP A 98 8.62 -0.97 35.03
N LYS A 99 9.57 -1.34 35.94
CA LYS A 99 10.94 -0.78 36.00
C LYS A 99 11.98 -1.70 35.36
N GLU A 100 11.59 -2.90 34.98
CA GLU A 100 12.48 -3.83 34.28
C GLU A 100 12.84 -3.28 32.90
N ALA A 101 14.14 -3.30 32.53
CA ALA A 101 14.60 -2.69 31.27
C ALA A 101 13.84 -3.16 30.03
N PRO A 102 13.54 -4.47 29.83
CA PRO A 102 12.77 -4.89 28.65
C PRO A 102 11.32 -4.36 28.63
N VAL A 103 10.73 -4.10 29.81
CA VAL A 103 9.36 -3.55 29.93
C VAL A 103 9.37 -2.06 29.63
N VAL A 104 10.36 -1.33 30.21
CA VAL A 104 10.56 0.09 29.93
C VAL A 104 10.75 0.34 28.43
N ASP A 105 11.64 -0.41 27.77
CA ASP A 105 11.90 -0.29 26.35
C ASP A 105 10.66 -0.56 25.51
N ARG A 106 9.87 -1.59 25.87
CA ARG A 106 8.63 -1.94 25.19
C ARG A 106 7.58 -0.84 25.35
N LEU A 107 7.41 -0.30 26.55
CA LEU A 107 6.46 0.79 26.80
C LEU A 107 6.86 2.06 26.03
N ALA A 108 8.15 2.38 25.96
CA ALA A 108 8.66 3.49 25.15
C ALA A 108 8.28 3.32 23.68
N LEU A 109 8.56 2.15 23.11
CA LEU A 109 8.22 1.85 21.69
C LEU A 109 6.71 1.90 21.42
N VAL A 110 5.88 1.36 22.33
CA VAL A 110 4.41 1.42 22.20
C VAL A 110 3.93 2.86 22.22
N ARG A 111 4.47 3.70 23.13
CA ARG A 111 4.17 5.13 23.18
C ARG A 111 4.55 5.84 21.88
N GLU A 112 5.77 5.62 21.40
CA GLU A 112 6.24 6.24 20.14
C GLU A 112 5.37 5.84 18.96
N ARG A 113 5.02 4.56 18.83
CA ARG A 113 4.13 4.06 17.79
C ARG A 113 2.75 4.70 17.85
N THR A 114 2.19 4.85 19.05
CA THR A 114 0.90 5.50 19.26
C THR A 114 0.95 6.96 18.82
N LEU A 115 1.99 7.70 19.23
CA LEU A 115 2.18 9.10 18.84
C LEU A 115 2.39 9.25 17.33
N TYR A 116 3.14 8.36 16.71
CA TYR A 116 3.33 8.30 15.26
C TYR A 116 1.99 8.13 14.53
N THR A 117 1.18 7.17 14.94
CA THR A 117 -0.14 6.92 14.34
C THR A 117 -1.07 8.11 14.49
N GLU A 118 -1.12 8.71 15.67
CA GLU A 118 -1.97 9.87 15.95
C GLU A 118 -1.49 11.13 15.20
N TYR A 119 -0.18 11.32 15.08
CA TYR A 119 0.38 12.40 14.29
C TYR A 119 -0.05 12.28 12.83
N LEU A 120 0.14 11.11 12.20
CA LEU A 120 -0.26 10.89 10.81
C LEU A 120 -1.77 11.01 10.62
N ARG A 121 -2.58 10.48 11.54
CA ARG A 121 -4.04 10.62 11.50
C ARG A 121 -4.47 12.10 11.44
N LYS A 122 -3.83 12.95 12.25
CA LYS A 122 -4.10 14.40 12.23
C LYS A 122 -3.65 15.05 10.91
N GLN A 123 -2.49 14.66 10.36
CA GLN A 123 -2.02 15.15 9.06
C GLN A 123 -3.02 14.76 7.95
N PHE A 124 -3.47 13.50 7.92
CA PHE A 124 -4.44 13.05 6.94
C PHE A 124 -5.80 13.75 7.09
N ALA A 125 -6.31 13.90 8.32
CA ALA A 125 -7.56 14.60 8.55
C ALA A 125 -7.54 16.05 8.07
N ALA A 126 -6.38 16.71 8.15
CA ALA A 126 -6.21 18.08 7.70
C ALA A 126 -6.02 18.21 6.18
N ALA A 127 -5.35 17.24 5.54
CA ALA A 127 -4.94 17.33 4.15
C ALA A 127 -5.85 16.55 3.18
N VAL A 128 -6.41 15.41 3.62
CA VAL A 128 -7.23 14.53 2.76
C VAL A 128 -8.71 14.92 2.89
N THR A 129 -9.04 16.07 2.34
CA THR A 129 -10.40 16.61 2.30
C THR A 129 -11.01 16.45 0.92
N GLU A 130 -12.34 16.53 0.80
CA GLU A 130 -13.02 16.51 -0.50
C GLU A 130 -12.56 17.67 -1.40
N ASP A 131 -12.38 18.85 -0.83
CA ASP A 131 -11.88 20.02 -1.57
C ASP A 131 -10.47 19.81 -2.13
N ALA A 132 -9.58 19.18 -1.34
CA ALA A 132 -8.24 18.84 -1.80
C ALA A 132 -8.30 17.77 -2.91
N ALA A 133 -9.19 16.78 -2.77
CA ALA A 133 -9.39 15.75 -3.76
C ALA A 133 -9.91 16.32 -5.09
N ARG A 134 -10.90 17.22 -5.04
CA ARG A 134 -11.40 17.91 -6.23
C ARG A 134 -10.32 18.76 -6.90
N LYS A 135 -9.55 19.53 -6.12
CA LYS A 135 -8.44 20.34 -6.66
C LYS A 135 -7.38 19.48 -7.35
N LEU A 136 -7.02 18.34 -6.77
CA LEU A 136 -6.06 17.42 -7.39
C LEU A 136 -6.62 16.84 -8.69
N PHE A 137 -7.88 16.40 -8.68
CA PHE A 137 -8.57 15.92 -9.87
C PHE A 137 -8.60 16.98 -10.98
N ASP A 138 -9.00 18.21 -10.67
CA ASP A 138 -9.07 19.31 -11.64
C ASP A 138 -7.68 19.63 -12.23
N ALA A 139 -6.63 19.60 -11.40
CA ALA A 139 -5.26 19.80 -11.85
C ALA A 139 -4.75 18.68 -12.78
N GLU A 140 -5.19 17.44 -12.56
CA GLU A 140 -4.90 16.33 -13.48
C GLU A 140 -5.70 16.45 -14.76
N MET A 141 -6.99 16.79 -14.67
CA MET A 141 -7.87 16.95 -15.84
C MET A 141 -7.46 18.11 -16.73
N ALA A 142 -6.88 19.18 -16.18
CA ALA A 142 -6.32 20.28 -16.97
C ALA A 142 -5.16 19.83 -17.89
N LYS A 143 -4.53 18.71 -17.59
CA LYS A 143 -3.44 18.10 -18.38
C LYS A 143 -3.90 16.88 -19.19
N PHE A 144 -5.12 16.43 -18.98
CA PHE A 144 -5.65 15.24 -19.62
C PHE A 144 -5.93 15.53 -21.11
N VAL A 145 -5.33 14.75 -21.97
CA VAL A 145 -5.59 14.77 -23.41
C VAL A 145 -6.22 13.44 -23.80
N PRO A 146 -7.51 13.43 -24.19
CA PRO A 146 -8.18 12.19 -24.58
C PRO A 146 -7.48 11.50 -25.74
N GLY A 147 -7.00 10.29 -25.53
CA GLY A 147 -6.41 9.45 -26.57
C GLY A 147 -7.46 8.94 -27.55
N ASP A 148 -7.00 8.45 -28.70
CA ASP A 148 -7.86 7.72 -29.63
C ASP A 148 -8.07 6.30 -29.11
N GLN A 149 -9.30 5.81 -29.17
CA GLN A 149 -9.68 4.42 -28.86
C GLN A 149 -10.41 3.81 -30.04
N VAL A 150 -10.15 2.53 -30.28
CA VAL A 150 -10.92 1.72 -31.23
C VAL A 150 -11.51 0.54 -30.50
N ARG A 151 -12.76 0.18 -30.86
CA ARG A 151 -13.35 -1.12 -30.52
C ARG A 151 -13.12 -2.04 -31.69
N ALA A 152 -12.46 -3.18 -31.43
CA ALA A 152 -12.18 -4.13 -32.47
C ALA A 152 -12.50 -5.55 -32.02
N SER A 153 -12.80 -6.39 -33.02
CA SER A 153 -12.87 -7.83 -32.92
C SER A 153 -11.71 -8.46 -33.67
N HIS A 154 -11.22 -9.61 -33.21
CA HIS A 154 -10.18 -10.33 -33.93
C HIS A 154 -10.42 -11.84 -34.01
N ILE A 155 -9.79 -12.45 -35.01
CA ILE A 155 -9.69 -13.90 -35.17
C ILE A 155 -8.20 -14.25 -35.17
N LEU A 156 -7.76 -15.06 -34.23
CA LEU A 156 -6.38 -15.55 -34.12
C LEU A 156 -6.28 -16.97 -34.66
N VAL A 157 -5.32 -17.20 -35.52
CA VAL A 157 -5.03 -18.55 -36.09
C VAL A 157 -3.53 -18.81 -36.13
N LYS A 158 -3.13 -20.07 -36.38
CA LYS A 158 -1.71 -20.47 -36.36
C LYS A 158 -0.94 -20.06 -37.61
N THR A 159 -1.58 -20.09 -38.76
CA THR A 159 -0.91 -19.95 -40.06
C THR A 159 -1.48 -18.77 -40.84
N GLU A 160 -0.64 -18.21 -41.71
CA GLU A 160 -1.05 -17.15 -42.62
C GLU A 160 -2.13 -17.61 -43.60
N ASP A 161 -2.05 -18.88 -44.05
CA ASP A 161 -3.01 -19.43 -45.01
C ASP A 161 -4.40 -19.59 -44.39
N GLU A 162 -4.49 -19.97 -43.12
CA GLU A 162 -5.76 -19.99 -42.39
C GLU A 162 -6.36 -18.55 -42.28
N ALA A 163 -5.53 -17.55 -41.99
CA ALA A 163 -5.99 -16.17 -41.94
C ALA A 163 -6.44 -15.64 -43.30
N LYS A 164 -5.74 -15.99 -44.39
CA LYS A 164 -6.16 -15.68 -45.76
C LYS A 164 -7.48 -16.36 -46.13
N ALA A 165 -7.69 -17.61 -45.72
CA ALA A 165 -8.93 -18.33 -45.95
C ALA A 165 -10.11 -17.64 -45.22
N ILE A 166 -9.90 -17.19 -43.99
CA ILE A 166 -10.89 -16.39 -43.22
C ILE A 166 -11.22 -15.08 -43.94
N ILE A 167 -10.23 -14.36 -44.44
CA ILE A 167 -10.45 -13.14 -45.20
C ILE A 167 -11.29 -13.43 -46.46
N ALA A 168 -10.97 -14.50 -47.19
CA ALA A 168 -11.74 -14.92 -48.35
C ALA A 168 -13.19 -15.34 -48.03
N GLU A 169 -13.43 -15.89 -46.85
CA GLU A 169 -14.78 -16.21 -46.35
C GLU A 169 -15.56 -14.93 -46.00
N LEU A 170 -14.91 -13.98 -45.33
CA LEU A 170 -15.48 -12.67 -45.02
C LEU A 170 -15.80 -11.85 -46.27
N ASP A 171 -14.95 -11.93 -47.30
CA ASP A 171 -15.18 -11.28 -48.61
C ASP A 171 -16.41 -11.82 -49.37
N LYS A 172 -16.82 -13.04 -49.04
CA LYS A 172 -18.07 -13.67 -49.53
C LYS A 172 -19.30 -13.36 -48.68
N GLY A 173 -19.16 -12.52 -47.66
CA GLY A 173 -20.26 -12.14 -46.77
C GLY A 173 -20.37 -12.99 -45.50
N GLY A 174 -19.34 -13.73 -45.14
CA GLY A 174 -19.29 -14.50 -43.90
C GLY A 174 -19.47 -13.57 -42.65
N ASP A 175 -20.11 -14.10 -41.62
CA ASP A 175 -20.28 -13.41 -40.36
C ASP A 175 -19.00 -13.52 -39.52
N PHE A 176 -18.41 -12.35 -39.20
CA PHE A 176 -17.14 -12.28 -38.48
C PHE A 176 -17.21 -12.93 -37.11
N ALA A 177 -18.28 -12.68 -36.36
CA ALA A 177 -18.43 -13.21 -35.01
C ALA A 177 -18.66 -14.73 -34.98
N ALA A 178 -19.38 -15.28 -35.97
CA ALA A 178 -19.56 -16.70 -36.11
C ALA A 178 -18.24 -17.40 -36.44
N ILE A 179 -17.46 -16.86 -37.39
CA ILE A 179 -16.14 -17.36 -37.76
C ILE A 179 -15.16 -17.29 -36.59
N ALA A 180 -15.20 -16.18 -35.81
CA ALA A 180 -14.38 -16.03 -34.62
C ALA A 180 -14.68 -17.12 -33.58
N LYS A 181 -15.96 -17.38 -33.31
CA LYS A 181 -16.38 -18.43 -32.37
C LYS A 181 -15.94 -19.83 -32.81
N GLU A 182 -15.94 -20.09 -34.10
CA GLU A 182 -15.61 -21.40 -34.68
C GLU A 182 -14.09 -21.63 -34.80
N LYS A 183 -13.34 -20.59 -35.22
CA LYS A 183 -11.97 -20.74 -35.69
C LYS A 183 -10.91 -19.99 -34.88
N SER A 184 -11.30 -19.05 -34.04
CA SER A 184 -10.32 -18.28 -33.28
C SER A 184 -9.67 -19.12 -32.18
N LEU A 185 -8.37 -19.04 -32.09
CA LEU A 185 -7.56 -19.68 -31.06
C LEU A 185 -7.39 -18.79 -29.81
N ASP A 186 -7.96 -17.58 -29.82
CA ASP A 186 -7.94 -16.73 -28.65
C ASP A 186 -8.98 -17.16 -27.61
N PRO A 187 -8.57 -17.71 -26.45
CA PRO A 187 -9.51 -18.16 -25.43
C PRO A 187 -10.23 -17.01 -24.75
N GLY A 188 -9.67 -15.80 -24.82
CA GLY A 188 -10.20 -14.62 -24.15
C GLY A 188 -11.38 -14.00 -24.88
N SER A 189 -11.34 -13.94 -26.20
CA SER A 189 -12.37 -13.26 -27.01
C SER A 189 -13.11 -14.18 -27.99
N GLY A 190 -12.53 -15.32 -28.38
CA GLY A 190 -13.11 -16.20 -29.41
C GLY A 190 -14.57 -16.55 -29.13
N ALA A 191 -14.91 -17.02 -27.93
CA ALA A 191 -16.28 -17.36 -27.54
C ALA A 191 -17.27 -16.15 -27.60
N ARG A 192 -16.75 -14.93 -27.51
CA ARG A 192 -17.54 -13.68 -27.64
C ARG A 192 -17.52 -13.11 -29.06
N GLY A 193 -17.16 -13.91 -30.07
CA GLY A 193 -17.11 -13.46 -31.45
C GLY A 193 -15.87 -12.61 -31.77
N GLY A 194 -14.82 -12.75 -30.95
CA GLY A 194 -13.56 -12.02 -31.11
C GLY A 194 -13.53 -10.63 -30.47
N ASP A 195 -14.61 -10.16 -29.84
CA ASP A 195 -14.72 -8.80 -29.29
C ASP A 195 -13.71 -8.55 -28.17
N LEU A 196 -12.85 -7.56 -28.38
CA LEU A 196 -11.83 -7.09 -27.43
C LEU A 196 -12.27 -5.85 -26.63
N GLY A 197 -13.42 -5.28 -26.96
CA GLY A 197 -13.85 -4.00 -26.41
C GLY A 197 -13.03 -2.81 -26.95
N PHE A 198 -13.16 -1.66 -26.28
CA PHE A 198 -12.38 -0.46 -26.59
C PHE A 198 -10.97 -0.56 -26.01
N PHE A 199 -9.98 -0.19 -26.81
CA PHE A 199 -8.60 -0.05 -26.34
C PHE A 199 -7.93 1.16 -27.02
N GLY A 200 -7.00 1.78 -26.29
CA GLY A 200 -6.16 2.87 -26.76
C GLY A 200 -4.82 2.37 -27.29
N ARG A 201 -3.99 3.29 -27.76
CA ARG A 201 -2.62 2.98 -28.14
C ARG A 201 -1.79 2.53 -26.94
N GLY A 202 -0.87 1.59 -27.17
CA GLY A 202 -0.03 0.98 -26.15
C GLY A 202 -0.66 -0.21 -25.41
N ALA A 203 -1.94 -0.51 -25.65
CA ALA A 203 -2.63 -1.63 -25.00
C ALA A 203 -2.40 -2.98 -25.69
N MET A 204 -2.05 -2.98 -26.97
CA MET A 204 -1.86 -4.17 -27.78
C MET A 204 -0.44 -4.25 -28.33
N VAL A 205 -0.02 -5.43 -28.79
CA VAL A 205 1.26 -5.59 -29.50
C VAL A 205 1.29 -4.72 -30.75
N LYS A 206 2.44 -4.12 -31.03
CA LYS A 206 2.59 -3.07 -32.06
C LYS A 206 2.02 -3.41 -33.43
N PRO A 207 2.26 -4.61 -34.02
CA PRO A 207 1.69 -4.93 -35.33
C PRO A 207 0.16 -4.96 -35.33
N PHE A 208 -0.43 -5.48 -34.24
CA PHE A 208 -1.88 -5.51 -34.07
C PHE A 208 -2.47 -4.10 -33.93
N GLU A 209 -1.85 -3.29 -33.08
CA GLU A 209 -2.27 -1.90 -32.84
C GLU A 209 -2.25 -1.08 -34.14
N ASP A 210 -1.13 -1.10 -34.85
CA ASP A 210 -1.00 -0.34 -36.11
C ASP A 210 -2.07 -0.74 -37.12
N ALA A 211 -2.35 -2.04 -37.24
CA ALA A 211 -3.41 -2.53 -38.11
C ALA A 211 -4.81 -2.11 -37.64
N ALA A 212 -5.10 -2.20 -36.34
CA ALA A 212 -6.40 -1.79 -35.80
C ALA A 212 -6.67 -0.30 -36.02
N PHE A 213 -5.67 0.56 -35.73
CA PHE A 213 -5.83 2.00 -35.87
C PHE A 213 -5.76 2.52 -37.33
N SER A 214 -5.28 1.71 -38.26
CA SER A 214 -5.26 2.03 -39.70
C SER A 214 -6.46 1.47 -40.47
N THR A 215 -7.16 0.49 -39.91
CA THR A 215 -8.33 -0.10 -40.58
C THR A 215 -9.56 0.81 -40.40
N PRO A 216 -10.28 1.16 -41.48
CA PRO A 216 -11.49 1.97 -41.35
C PRO A 216 -12.58 1.31 -40.49
N VAL A 217 -13.33 2.13 -39.78
CA VAL A 217 -14.50 1.67 -39.00
C VAL A 217 -15.48 0.90 -39.88
N GLY A 218 -16.01 -0.20 -39.40
CA GLY A 218 -16.89 -1.12 -40.13
C GLY A 218 -16.16 -2.08 -41.08
N SER A 219 -14.81 -1.96 -41.19
CA SER A 219 -14.00 -2.79 -42.08
C SER A 219 -13.10 -3.78 -41.30
N TYR A 220 -12.55 -4.75 -42.02
CA TYR A 220 -11.55 -5.67 -41.46
C TYR A 220 -10.27 -5.65 -42.31
N THR A 221 -9.15 -6.10 -41.72
CA THR A 221 -7.85 -6.17 -42.37
C THR A 221 -7.92 -7.09 -43.60
N LYS A 222 -7.49 -6.59 -44.76
CA LYS A 222 -7.45 -7.35 -46.03
C LYS A 222 -6.20 -8.21 -46.18
N THR A 223 -5.27 -8.07 -45.25
CA THR A 223 -4.04 -8.87 -45.15
C THR A 223 -3.92 -9.40 -43.73
N PRO A 224 -3.47 -10.64 -43.56
CA PRO A 224 -3.18 -11.20 -42.24
C PRO A 224 -2.13 -10.39 -41.48
N ILE A 225 -2.33 -10.18 -40.20
CA ILE A 225 -1.40 -9.43 -39.33
C ILE A 225 -0.65 -10.42 -38.45
N LYS A 226 0.68 -10.47 -38.57
CA LYS A 226 1.53 -11.37 -37.80
C LYS A 226 1.87 -10.78 -36.44
N SER A 227 1.81 -11.62 -35.39
CA SER A 227 2.36 -11.33 -34.07
C SER A 227 3.07 -12.57 -33.50
N ASP A 228 3.62 -12.45 -32.30
CA ASP A 228 4.21 -13.62 -31.59
C ASP A 228 3.17 -14.68 -31.20
N PHE A 229 1.89 -14.33 -31.17
CA PHE A 229 0.77 -15.22 -30.86
C PHE A 229 0.26 -16.01 -32.07
N GLY A 230 0.57 -15.55 -33.28
CA GLY A 230 0.08 -16.13 -34.50
C GLY A 230 -0.32 -15.09 -35.54
N TRP A 231 -1.36 -15.39 -36.31
CA TRP A 231 -1.89 -14.54 -37.36
C TRP A 231 -3.28 -14.06 -37.02
N HIS A 232 -3.52 -12.76 -37.21
CA HIS A 232 -4.76 -12.08 -36.86
C HIS A 232 -5.47 -11.56 -38.09
N VAL A 233 -6.80 -11.68 -38.06
CA VAL A 233 -7.72 -10.90 -38.89
C VAL A 233 -8.46 -9.97 -37.92
N ILE A 234 -8.41 -8.66 -38.16
CA ILE A 234 -8.90 -7.64 -37.22
C ILE A 234 -10.05 -6.89 -37.90
N LYS A 235 -11.18 -6.75 -37.23
CA LYS A 235 -12.31 -5.93 -37.63
C LYS A 235 -12.47 -4.78 -36.67
N VAL A 236 -12.54 -3.55 -37.17
CA VAL A 236 -12.78 -2.35 -36.36
C VAL A 236 -14.26 -2.04 -36.39
N GLU A 237 -14.88 -2.06 -35.21
CA GLU A 237 -16.32 -1.82 -35.07
C GLU A 237 -16.64 -0.34 -34.86
N GLU A 238 -15.84 0.32 -34.01
CA GLU A 238 -16.06 1.71 -33.63
C GLU A 238 -14.72 2.41 -33.37
N ALA A 239 -14.72 3.74 -33.50
CA ALA A 239 -13.62 4.61 -33.08
C ALA A 239 -14.17 5.78 -32.27
N ARG A 240 -13.47 6.16 -31.20
CA ARG A 240 -13.88 7.28 -30.34
C ARG A 240 -12.67 7.93 -29.70
N LYS A 241 -12.86 9.08 -29.11
CA LYS A 241 -11.94 9.61 -28.11
C LYS A 241 -12.18 8.91 -26.78
N GLU A 242 -11.11 8.73 -26.02
CA GLU A 242 -11.18 8.26 -24.65
C GLU A 242 -12.16 9.12 -23.84
N PRO A 243 -13.11 8.53 -23.11
CA PRO A 243 -14.02 9.30 -22.28
C PRO A 243 -13.23 10.07 -21.20
N THR A 244 -13.54 11.35 -21.01
CA THR A 244 -12.98 12.13 -19.92
C THR A 244 -13.39 11.48 -18.58
N PRO A 245 -12.43 11.13 -17.70
CA PRO A 245 -12.74 10.60 -16.39
C PRO A 245 -13.61 11.55 -15.58
N THR A 246 -14.52 11.02 -14.77
CA THR A 246 -15.29 11.83 -13.82
C THR A 246 -14.61 11.77 -12.45
N PHE A 247 -14.87 12.76 -11.59
CA PHE A 247 -14.36 12.76 -10.23
C PHE A 247 -14.76 11.48 -9.48
N GLU A 248 -16.03 11.07 -9.61
CA GLU A 248 -16.56 9.89 -8.96
C GLU A 248 -15.83 8.61 -9.38
N SER A 249 -15.50 8.50 -10.68
CA SER A 249 -14.75 7.36 -11.22
C SER A 249 -13.30 7.30 -10.73
N GLN A 250 -12.74 8.42 -10.29
CA GLN A 250 -11.35 8.57 -9.85
C GLN A 250 -11.21 8.81 -8.33
N ALA A 251 -12.32 8.99 -7.61
CA ALA A 251 -12.31 9.45 -6.22
C ALA A 251 -11.41 8.60 -5.31
N GLN A 252 -11.50 7.27 -5.42
CA GLN A 252 -10.68 6.37 -4.60
C GLN A 252 -9.18 6.51 -4.93
N ARG A 253 -8.82 6.59 -6.22
CA ARG A 253 -7.43 6.77 -6.64
C ARG A 253 -6.87 8.12 -6.17
N ILE A 254 -7.64 9.18 -6.35
CA ILE A 254 -7.28 10.55 -5.90
C ILE A 254 -7.09 10.59 -4.38
N GLN A 255 -7.97 9.95 -3.62
CA GLN A 255 -7.84 9.87 -2.17
C GLN A 255 -6.56 9.13 -1.75
N GLN A 256 -6.24 8.00 -2.38
CA GLN A 256 -5.00 7.26 -2.10
C GLN A 256 -3.76 8.10 -2.45
N GLU A 257 -3.80 8.85 -3.54
CA GLU A 257 -2.73 9.74 -3.94
C GLU A 257 -2.51 10.87 -2.93
N LEU A 258 -3.59 11.49 -2.42
CA LEU A 258 -3.50 12.50 -1.36
C LEU A 258 -2.91 11.93 -0.06
N ILE A 259 -3.32 10.72 0.33
CA ILE A 259 -2.77 10.04 1.50
C ILE A 259 -1.26 9.83 1.32
N ARG A 260 -0.83 9.34 0.15
CA ARG A 260 0.58 9.12 -0.17
C ARG A 260 1.37 10.42 -0.11
N GLN A 261 0.92 11.48 -0.79
CA GLN A 261 1.58 12.79 -0.82
C GLN A 261 1.67 13.41 0.58
N THR A 262 0.60 13.30 1.36
CA THR A 262 0.57 13.81 2.74
C THR A 262 1.57 13.08 3.62
N PHE A 263 1.63 11.75 3.49
CA PHE A 263 2.61 10.93 4.23
C PHE A 263 4.04 11.30 3.87
N GLU A 264 4.36 11.34 2.58
CA GLU A 264 5.70 11.69 2.08
C GLU A 264 6.12 13.07 2.58
N THR A 265 5.26 14.08 2.41
CA THR A 265 5.54 15.45 2.85
C THR A 265 5.76 15.54 4.35
N ALA A 266 4.90 14.88 5.15
CA ALA A 266 5.01 14.90 6.61
C ALA A 266 6.31 14.24 7.09
N ILE A 267 6.66 13.08 6.52
CA ILE A 267 7.89 12.35 6.92
C ILE A 267 9.14 13.07 6.43
N GLU A 268 9.15 13.60 5.20
CA GLU A 268 10.29 14.38 4.68
C GLU A 268 10.57 15.60 5.54
N ALA A 269 9.53 16.35 5.96
CA ALA A 269 9.68 17.51 6.84
C ALA A 269 10.30 17.13 8.18
N LEU A 270 9.86 16.01 8.78
CA LEU A 270 10.44 15.50 10.03
C LEU A 270 11.90 15.06 9.86
N ARG A 271 12.20 14.37 8.77
CA ARG A 271 13.57 13.91 8.48
C ARG A 271 14.51 15.07 8.20
N ALA A 272 14.05 16.10 7.49
CA ALA A 272 14.83 17.30 7.20
C ALA A 272 15.19 18.11 8.45
N ALA A 273 14.33 18.06 9.48
CA ALA A 273 14.57 18.71 10.76
C ALA A 273 15.41 17.88 11.75
N ALA A 274 15.69 16.61 11.45
CA ALA A 274 16.39 15.69 12.34
C ALA A 274 17.84 15.45 11.91
N THR A 275 18.71 15.16 12.89
CA THR A 275 20.02 14.57 12.63
C THR A 275 19.88 13.07 12.71
N ILE A 276 20.12 12.37 11.59
CA ILE A 276 19.96 10.92 11.49
C ILE A 276 21.33 10.30 11.17
N GLU A 277 21.79 9.43 12.06
CA GLU A 277 22.99 8.64 11.87
C GLU A 277 22.59 7.16 11.85
N ILE A 278 22.93 6.46 10.78
CA ILE A 278 22.71 5.02 10.66
C ILE A 278 23.99 4.31 11.01
N VAL A 279 24.01 3.59 12.13
CA VAL A 279 25.15 2.77 12.55
C VAL A 279 25.03 1.41 11.87
N PRO A 280 26.06 0.98 11.12
CA PRO A 280 26.05 -0.34 10.49
C PRO A 280 26.03 -1.44 11.55
N PRO A 281 25.43 -2.61 11.25
CA PRO A 281 25.44 -3.74 12.18
C PRO A 281 26.87 -4.18 12.48
N PRO A 282 27.15 -4.72 13.68
CA PRO A 282 28.45 -5.29 14.00
C PRO A 282 28.82 -6.38 12.98
N ALA A 283 30.10 -6.46 12.64
CA ALA A 283 30.58 -7.50 11.73
C ALA A 283 30.18 -8.89 12.27
N PRO A 284 29.74 -9.81 11.40
CA PRO A 284 29.44 -11.17 11.83
C PRO A 284 30.73 -11.79 12.47
N PRO A 285 30.56 -12.61 13.51
CA PRO A 285 31.70 -13.30 14.12
C PRO A 285 32.44 -14.06 13.02
N PRO A 286 33.79 -14.14 13.10
CA PRO A 286 34.59 -14.89 12.14
C PRO A 286 34.08 -16.33 12.08
N ALA A 287 33.91 -16.85 10.86
CA ALA A 287 33.50 -18.24 10.68
C ALA A 287 34.44 -19.17 11.48
N PRO A 288 33.92 -20.19 12.15
CA PRO A 288 34.76 -21.16 12.84
C PRO A 288 35.78 -21.72 11.86
N ALA A 289 37.01 -21.77 12.30
CA ALA A 289 38.11 -22.35 11.49
C ALA A 289 37.69 -23.75 11.00
N PRO A 290 37.97 -24.10 9.74
CA PRO A 290 37.66 -25.44 9.24
C PRO A 290 38.29 -26.46 10.15
N ALA A 291 37.50 -27.47 10.57
CA ALA A 291 37.99 -28.58 11.37
C ALA A 291 39.21 -29.20 10.69
N PRO A 292 40.27 -29.55 11.42
CA PRO A 292 41.44 -30.23 10.83
C PRO A 292 40.97 -31.49 10.09
N ALA A 293 41.46 -31.67 8.88
CA ALA A 293 41.16 -32.86 8.08
C ALA A 293 41.47 -34.11 8.91
N PRO A 294 40.64 -35.17 8.85
CA PRO A 294 40.96 -36.42 9.53
C PRO A 294 42.30 -36.92 9.05
N ALA A 295 43.20 -37.23 10.02
CA ALA A 295 44.50 -37.77 9.74
C ALA A 295 44.38 -39.07 8.95
N ASP A 296 45.10 -39.18 7.84
CA ASP A 296 45.21 -40.39 7.04
C ASP A 296 45.53 -41.59 7.92
N THR A 297 44.58 -42.49 8.06
CA THR A 297 44.80 -43.80 8.69
C THR A 297 45.58 -44.63 7.68
N PRO A 298 46.78 -45.13 8.07
CA PRO A 298 47.52 -45.99 7.15
C PRO A 298 46.73 -47.27 6.85
N PRO A 299 46.88 -47.84 5.64
CA PRO A 299 46.14 -49.01 5.26
C PRO A 299 46.52 -50.23 6.13
N ALA A 300 45.55 -50.92 6.63
CA ALA A 300 45.71 -52.14 7.41
C ALA A 300 46.41 -53.22 6.56
N ASP A 301 47.49 -53.77 7.09
CA ASP A 301 48.24 -54.89 6.54
C ASP A 301 47.31 -56.07 6.26
N THR A 302 47.34 -56.55 5.03
CA THR A 302 46.67 -57.74 4.60
C THR A 302 47.52 -58.95 5.04
N PRO A 303 46.99 -59.94 5.78
CA PRO A 303 47.73 -61.14 6.12
C PRO A 303 47.88 -62.07 4.87
N PRO A 304 49.00 -62.79 4.74
CA PRO A 304 49.26 -63.65 3.61
C PRO A 304 48.36 -64.90 3.62
N ALA A 305 47.90 -65.27 2.43
CA ALA A 305 47.15 -66.49 2.17
C ALA A 305 47.97 -67.73 2.45
N GLN A 306 47.38 -68.71 3.17
CA GLN A 306 47.76 -70.12 3.13
C GLN A 306 46.60 -70.92 2.49
#